data_d454e537e7c2a2981d8eb72a5486df52
#
_entry.id   d454e537e7c2a2981d8eb72a5486df52
#
_cell.length_a   1.000
_cell.length_b   1.000
_cell.length_c   1.000
_cell.angle_alpha   90.00
_cell.angle_beta   90.00
_cell.angle_gamma   90.00
#
_symmetry.space_group_name_H-M   'P 1'
#
loop_
_entity.id
_entity.type
_entity.pdbx_description
1 polymer ?
#
loop_
_entity_poly.entity_id
_entity_poly.type
_entity_poly.pdbx_seq_one_letter_code
_entity_poly.pdbx_strand_id
1 'polypeptide(L)'
;MDIKQVGLVVAVILILYLVYTYFFSDPTVADLVGMHNAKLVKEIDPERLPGSKGSNDFCFSVWIYINTWNYRYGQVKNIVRRTNAAGDHCPLITLGTGTNNLTISMATYPNSGEVSTSQIHNCTVKNIPLQKWTNVLMCTMGRSLDVYIDGKLVKTCLLPGVAKMDPKAPLQLCPDGG
;
A
#
# COMPACT_ATOMS: atom_id res chain seq x y z
N MET A 1 20.87 3.90 -47.81
CA MET A 1 20.07 4.77 -46.92
C MET A 1 20.89 6.03 -46.69
N ASP A 2 20.36 7.18 -47.04
CA ASP A 2 21.09 8.44 -46.87
C ASP A 2 21.23 8.79 -45.38
N ILE A 3 22.39 9.36 -45.00
CA ILE A 3 22.68 9.80 -43.64
C ILE A 3 21.55 10.69 -43.09
N LYS A 4 20.91 11.49 -43.95
CA LYS A 4 19.74 12.32 -43.59
C LYS A 4 18.48 11.48 -43.21
N GLN A 5 18.27 10.36 -43.91
CA GLN A 5 17.16 9.44 -43.63
C GLN A 5 17.36 8.71 -42.28
N VAL A 6 18.62 8.28 -42.02
CA VAL A 6 18.99 7.67 -40.73
C VAL A 6 18.76 8.65 -39.57
N GLY A 7 19.22 9.90 -39.73
CA GLY A 7 19.04 10.94 -38.74
C GLY A 7 17.57 11.25 -38.46
N LEU A 8 16.70 11.27 -39.49
CA LEU A 8 15.29 11.49 -39.34
C LEU A 8 14.60 10.34 -38.55
N VAL A 9 14.95 9.07 -38.86
CA VAL A 9 14.41 7.90 -38.15
C VAL A 9 14.81 7.92 -36.70
N VAL A 10 16.06 8.22 -36.38
CA VAL A 10 16.54 8.32 -34.98
C VAL A 10 15.81 9.43 -34.24
N ALA A 11 15.60 10.60 -34.87
CA ALA A 11 14.87 11.71 -34.26
C ALA A 11 13.41 11.33 -33.95
N VAL A 12 12.73 10.63 -34.87
CA VAL A 12 11.35 10.15 -34.65
C VAL A 12 11.27 9.16 -33.49
N ILE A 13 12.21 8.20 -33.41
CA ILE A 13 12.26 7.23 -32.30
C ILE A 13 12.50 7.94 -30.98
N LEU A 14 13.35 8.94 -30.94
CA LEU A 14 13.66 9.70 -29.74
C LEU A 14 12.46 10.54 -29.28
N ILE A 15 11.72 11.15 -30.22
CA ILE A 15 10.48 11.86 -29.91
C ILE A 15 9.41 10.90 -29.37
N LEU A 16 9.22 9.73 -30.00
CA LEU A 16 8.28 8.72 -29.53
C LEU A 16 8.65 8.19 -28.12
N TYR A 17 9.93 8.00 -27.85
CA TYR A 17 10.43 7.63 -26.53
C TYR A 17 10.14 8.70 -25.48
N LEU A 18 10.38 9.98 -25.80
CA LEU A 18 10.08 11.10 -24.89
C LEU A 18 8.57 11.23 -24.64
N VAL A 19 7.74 11.09 -25.69
CA VAL A 19 6.29 11.08 -25.54
C VAL A 19 5.84 9.92 -24.66
N TYR A 20 6.37 8.72 -24.89
CA TYR A 20 6.06 7.56 -24.07
C TYR A 20 6.43 7.78 -22.60
N THR A 21 7.64 8.25 -22.31
CA THR A 21 8.08 8.49 -20.93
C THR A 21 7.31 9.61 -20.24
N TYR A 22 6.89 10.64 -21.00
CA TYR A 22 6.13 11.75 -20.45
C TYR A 22 4.65 11.41 -20.17
N PHE A 23 4.00 10.62 -21.05
CA PHE A 23 2.57 10.34 -20.95
C PHE A 23 2.24 9.00 -20.25
N PHE A 24 3.16 8.03 -20.27
CA PHE A 24 2.89 6.66 -19.80
C PHE A 24 3.72 6.23 -18.59
N SER A 25 4.75 6.93 -18.21
CA SER A 25 5.44 6.66 -16.95
C SER A 25 4.89 7.55 -15.85
N ASP A 26 4.09 6.96 -14.97
CA ASP A 26 3.63 7.62 -13.75
C ASP A 26 4.62 7.31 -12.62
N PRO A 27 5.45 8.29 -12.20
CA PRO A 27 6.42 8.09 -11.13
C PRO A 27 5.77 7.94 -9.75
N THR A 28 4.45 8.12 -9.65
CA THR A 28 3.70 7.99 -8.41
C THR A 28 3.19 6.56 -8.16
N VAL A 29 3.27 5.70 -9.19
CA VAL A 29 2.88 4.30 -9.11
C VAL A 29 4.11 3.40 -9.17
N ALA A 30 4.24 2.49 -8.20
CA ALA A 30 5.29 1.48 -8.21
C ALA A 30 4.68 0.09 -8.08
N ASP A 31 5.01 -0.78 -9.03
CA ASP A 31 4.76 -2.22 -8.91
C ASP A 31 5.92 -2.85 -8.14
N LEU A 32 5.68 -3.11 -6.86
CA LEU A 32 6.75 -3.42 -5.91
C LEU A 32 7.12 -4.90 -5.87
N VAL A 33 6.13 -5.77 -6.01
CA VAL A 33 6.33 -7.22 -5.82
C VAL A 33 5.34 -8.01 -6.66
N GLY A 34 5.85 -9.00 -7.39
CA GLY A 34 5.04 -10.04 -8.02
C GLY A 34 4.46 -11.04 -6.98
N MET A 35 4.01 -12.20 -7.45
CA MET A 35 3.45 -13.23 -6.58
C MET A 35 4.46 -13.68 -5.52
N HIS A 36 4.03 -13.67 -4.25
CA HIS A 36 4.87 -13.98 -3.09
C HIS A 36 4.17 -14.96 -2.16
N ASN A 37 4.94 -15.87 -1.55
CA ASN A 37 4.42 -16.79 -0.56
C ASN A 37 4.26 -16.04 0.79
N ALA A 38 3.02 -15.92 1.25
CA ALA A 38 2.69 -15.19 2.47
C ALA A 38 3.28 -15.77 3.78
N LYS A 39 3.85 -16.98 3.74
CA LYS A 39 4.57 -17.55 4.89
C LYS A 39 6.01 -17.05 5.02
N LEU A 40 6.50 -16.33 4.02
CA LEU A 40 7.85 -15.78 3.99
C LEU A 40 7.78 -14.26 4.09
N VAL A 41 8.62 -13.70 4.95
CA VAL A 41 8.74 -12.24 5.08
C VAL A 41 9.48 -11.69 3.87
N LYS A 42 9.00 -10.58 3.34
CA LYS A 42 9.73 -9.78 2.34
C LYS A 42 9.74 -8.33 2.77
N GLU A 43 10.93 -7.75 2.80
CA GLU A 43 11.13 -6.33 3.06
C GLU A 43 11.41 -5.59 1.76
N ILE A 44 10.86 -4.40 1.65
CA ILE A 44 11.02 -3.49 0.51
C ILE A 44 11.60 -2.20 1.06
N ASP A 45 12.76 -1.83 0.52
CA ASP A 45 13.46 -0.61 0.93
C ASP A 45 12.62 0.64 0.67
N PRO A 46 12.68 1.64 1.56
CA PRO A 46 11.95 2.89 1.41
C PRO A 46 12.27 3.63 0.10
N GLU A 47 13.49 3.49 -0.41
CA GLU A 47 13.92 4.13 -1.67
C GLU A 47 13.17 3.63 -2.91
N ARG A 48 12.61 2.41 -2.84
CA ARG A 48 11.78 1.84 -3.91
C ARG A 48 10.32 2.26 -3.83
N LEU A 49 9.92 2.89 -2.73
CA LEU A 49 8.56 3.37 -2.55
C LEU A 49 8.40 4.74 -3.20
N PRO A 50 7.23 5.03 -3.81
CA PRO A 50 6.95 6.36 -4.33
C PRO A 50 7.13 7.40 -3.23
N GLY A 51 7.97 8.40 -3.51
CA GLY A 51 8.15 9.52 -2.57
C GLY A 51 6.90 10.37 -2.47
N SER A 52 6.44 10.66 -1.26
CA SER A 52 5.41 11.65 -1.07
C SER A 52 6.00 13.04 -1.30
N LYS A 53 5.51 13.76 -2.32
CA LYS A 53 5.88 15.15 -2.57
C LYS A 53 5.17 16.10 -1.60
N GLY A 54 5.35 15.88 -0.29
CA GLY A 54 4.75 16.72 0.76
C GLY A 54 3.28 16.42 1.10
N SER A 55 2.69 15.36 0.55
CA SER A 55 1.36 14.89 0.91
C SER A 55 1.45 13.64 1.79
N ASN A 56 0.52 13.53 2.75
CA ASN A 56 0.29 12.30 3.51
C ASN A 56 -0.77 11.41 2.88
N ASP A 57 -1.24 11.77 1.68
CA ASP A 57 -2.21 10.99 0.93
C ASP A 57 -1.48 9.93 0.11
N PHE A 58 -1.93 8.69 0.25
CA PHE A 58 -1.34 7.56 -0.46
C PHE A 58 -2.34 6.42 -0.58
N CYS A 59 -2.07 5.51 -1.52
CA CYS A 59 -2.82 4.28 -1.69
C CYS A 59 -1.88 3.08 -1.62
N PHE A 60 -2.38 1.97 -1.06
CA PHE A 60 -1.79 0.64 -1.17
C PHE A 60 -2.76 -0.31 -1.83
N SER A 61 -2.29 -1.04 -2.84
CA SER A 61 -3.04 -2.10 -3.50
C SER A 61 -2.31 -3.42 -3.34
N VAL A 62 -3.02 -4.45 -2.90
CA VAL A 62 -2.46 -5.80 -2.77
C VAL A 62 -3.48 -6.84 -3.21
N TRP A 63 -3.03 -7.82 -3.99
CA TRP A 63 -3.81 -9.02 -4.29
C TRP A 63 -3.48 -10.09 -3.26
N ILE A 64 -4.52 -10.65 -2.65
CA ILE A 64 -4.40 -11.72 -1.67
C ILE A 64 -5.21 -12.93 -2.10
N TYR A 65 -4.67 -14.13 -1.83
CA TYR A 65 -5.37 -15.39 -1.97
C TYR A 65 -5.30 -16.14 -0.65
N ILE A 66 -6.42 -16.29 0.02
CA ILE A 66 -6.52 -16.99 1.31
C ILE A 66 -7.04 -18.38 1.04
N ASN A 67 -6.14 -19.37 1.01
CA ASN A 67 -6.49 -20.76 0.73
C ASN A 67 -7.30 -21.40 1.89
N THR A 68 -6.83 -21.19 3.12
CA THR A 68 -7.47 -21.75 4.33
C THR A 68 -7.25 -20.80 5.50
N TRP A 69 -8.22 -20.78 6.43
CA TRP A 69 -8.11 -19.98 7.66
C TRP A 69 -7.37 -20.72 8.78
N ASN A 70 -7.12 -22.03 8.61
CA ASN A 70 -6.52 -22.88 9.64
C ASN A 70 -5.05 -22.51 9.95
N TYR A 71 -4.36 -21.90 8.97
CA TYR A 71 -2.99 -21.46 9.20
C TYR A 71 -2.95 -20.39 10.30
N ARG A 72 -2.17 -20.64 11.36
CA ARG A 72 -2.05 -19.76 12.53
C ARG A 72 -3.42 -19.35 13.11
N TYR A 73 -4.34 -20.29 13.23
CA TYR A 73 -5.64 -20.05 13.83
C TYR A 73 -5.47 -19.49 15.25
N GLY A 74 -6.28 -18.49 15.60
CA GLY A 74 -6.14 -17.80 16.89
C GLY A 74 -5.06 -16.72 16.95
N GLN A 75 -4.25 -16.56 15.87
CA GLN A 75 -3.23 -15.52 15.78
C GLN A 75 -3.58 -14.50 14.69
N VAL A 76 -3.16 -13.24 14.91
CA VAL A 76 -3.24 -12.19 13.88
C VAL A 76 -2.30 -12.55 12.74
N LYS A 77 -2.75 -12.36 11.50
CA LYS A 77 -1.97 -12.59 10.29
C LYS A 77 -1.65 -11.25 9.65
N ASN A 78 -0.37 -10.91 9.60
CA ASN A 78 0.08 -9.65 9.05
C ASN A 78 0.26 -9.76 7.53
N ILE A 79 -0.44 -8.91 6.75
CA ILE A 79 -0.31 -8.85 5.28
C ILE A 79 0.74 -7.81 4.90
N VAL A 80 0.55 -6.60 5.38
CA VAL A 80 1.43 -5.45 5.10
C VAL A 80 1.70 -4.74 6.40
N ARG A 81 2.97 -4.45 6.67
CA ARG A 81 3.39 -3.63 7.80
C ARG A 81 4.36 -2.57 7.34
N ARG A 82 4.04 -1.33 7.59
CA ARG A 82 4.94 -0.21 7.51
C ARG A 82 4.91 0.50 8.86
N THR A 83 6.04 0.49 9.56
CA THR A 83 6.12 1.02 10.93
C THR A 83 7.34 1.92 11.00
N ASN A 84 7.17 3.13 11.53
CA ASN A 84 8.28 4.06 11.75
C ASN A 84 9.11 3.67 12.97
N ALA A 85 10.20 4.41 13.21
CA ALA A 85 11.08 4.16 14.35
C ALA A 85 10.40 4.36 15.73
N ALA A 86 9.29 5.10 15.78
CA ALA A 86 8.50 5.31 16.99
C ALA A 86 7.46 4.20 17.23
N GLY A 87 7.34 3.21 16.31
CA GLY A 87 6.36 2.14 16.40
C GLY A 87 4.98 2.47 15.83
N ASP A 88 4.82 3.64 15.19
CA ASP A 88 3.56 4.03 14.58
C ASP A 88 3.27 3.20 13.31
N HIS A 89 2.04 2.73 13.16
CA HIS A 89 1.59 2.00 11.96
C HIS A 89 1.22 2.96 10.83
N CYS A 90 1.88 2.84 9.68
CA CYS A 90 1.77 3.77 8.56
C CYS A 90 1.67 3.10 7.15
N PRO A 91 0.83 2.09 6.86
CA PRO A 91 -0.17 1.37 7.66
C PRO A 91 0.29 0.01 8.22
N LEU A 92 -0.60 -0.64 8.99
CA LEU A 92 -0.57 -2.07 9.28
C LEU A 92 -1.87 -2.70 8.77
N ILE A 93 -1.78 -3.69 7.88
CA ILE A 93 -2.93 -4.43 7.32
C ILE A 93 -2.86 -5.86 7.83
N THR A 94 -3.91 -6.30 8.51
CA THR A 94 -3.97 -7.61 9.17
C THR A 94 -5.26 -8.36 8.86
N LEU A 95 -5.20 -9.69 8.95
CA LEU A 95 -6.38 -10.55 9.01
C LEU A 95 -6.65 -10.95 10.47
N GLY A 96 -7.92 -11.10 10.80
CA GLY A 96 -8.38 -11.45 12.13
C GLY A 96 -7.89 -12.80 12.62
N THR A 97 -7.98 -13.03 13.92
CA THR A 97 -7.52 -14.25 14.58
C THR A 97 -8.40 -15.47 14.28
N GLY A 98 -9.71 -15.32 14.41
CA GLY A 98 -10.69 -16.41 14.22
C GLY A 98 -11.82 -16.08 13.23
N THR A 99 -11.82 -14.86 12.69
CA THR A 99 -12.83 -14.42 11.73
C THR A 99 -12.15 -13.85 10.49
N ASN A 100 -12.78 -14.04 9.33
CA ASN A 100 -12.27 -13.55 8.04
C ASN A 100 -12.45 -12.02 7.88
N ASN A 101 -12.04 -11.27 8.88
CA ASN A 101 -12.06 -9.81 8.88
C ASN A 101 -10.68 -9.27 8.53
N LEU A 102 -10.66 -8.20 7.75
CA LEU A 102 -9.47 -7.41 7.46
C LEU A 102 -9.49 -6.16 8.32
N THR A 103 -8.39 -5.86 8.99
CA THR A 103 -8.24 -4.63 9.77
C THR A 103 -7.06 -3.84 9.22
N ILE A 104 -7.30 -2.55 8.98
CA ILE A 104 -6.28 -1.57 8.62
C ILE A 104 -6.09 -0.65 9.82
N SER A 105 -4.90 -0.71 10.40
CA SER A 105 -4.51 0.16 11.52
C SER A 105 -3.65 1.29 10.98
N MET A 106 -4.03 2.52 11.30
CA MET A 106 -3.38 3.74 10.83
C MET A 106 -3.09 4.66 12.02
N ALA A 107 -1.83 5.07 12.14
CA ALA A 107 -1.46 6.13 13.07
C ALA A 107 -1.81 7.49 12.49
N THR A 108 -2.28 8.39 13.32
CA THR A 108 -2.69 9.74 12.94
C THR A 108 -2.01 10.79 13.80
N TYR A 109 -1.84 11.99 13.26
CA TYR A 109 -1.43 13.15 14.04
C TYR A 109 -2.58 13.60 14.95
N PRO A 110 -2.31 13.99 16.20
CA PRO A 110 -3.36 14.50 17.08
C PRO A 110 -3.91 15.85 16.55
N ASN A 111 -5.23 16.05 16.71
CA ASN A 111 -5.88 17.29 16.27
C ASN A 111 -5.61 18.51 17.17
N SER A 112 -5.22 18.29 18.39
CA SER A 112 -4.90 19.35 19.37
C SER A 112 -3.39 19.49 19.42
N GLY A 113 -2.84 20.64 19.14
CA GLY A 113 -1.41 20.97 19.07
C GLY A 113 -0.43 20.36 20.10
N GLU A 114 -0.83 19.29 20.77
CA GLU A 114 0.02 18.45 21.61
C GLU A 114 0.88 17.53 20.74
N VAL A 115 2.16 17.73 20.81
CA VAL A 115 3.19 17.18 19.92
C VAL A 115 3.44 15.68 20.13
N SER A 116 2.83 15.01 21.10
CA SER A 116 3.50 13.82 21.64
C SER A 116 2.84 12.46 21.43
N THR A 117 1.56 12.35 21.10
CA THR A 117 0.97 11.01 21.08
C THR A 117 0.23 10.74 19.78
N SER A 118 0.81 9.86 18.96
CA SER A 118 0.10 9.28 17.81
C SER A 118 -1.09 8.47 18.30
N GLN A 119 -2.24 8.65 17.64
CA GLN A 119 -3.43 7.84 17.89
C GLN A 119 -3.54 6.79 16.78
N ILE A 120 -3.65 5.52 17.17
CA ILE A 120 -3.88 4.44 16.22
C ILE A 120 -5.38 4.26 16.03
N HIS A 121 -5.84 4.34 14.78
CA HIS A 121 -7.23 4.09 14.40
C HIS A 121 -7.32 2.78 13.62
N ASN A 122 -8.31 1.95 13.96
CA ASN A 122 -8.57 0.66 13.33
C ASN A 122 -9.81 0.72 12.45
N CYS A 123 -9.63 0.48 11.17
CA CYS A 123 -10.71 0.36 10.19
C CYS A 123 -10.89 -1.11 9.81
N THR A 124 -12.01 -1.73 10.20
CA THR A 124 -12.24 -3.17 9.98
C THR A 124 -13.29 -3.40 8.91
N VAL A 125 -12.95 -4.20 7.90
CA VAL A 125 -13.86 -4.75 6.89
C VAL A 125 -14.15 -6.20 7.24
N LYS A 126 -15.43 -6.57 7.30
CA LYS A 126 -15.87 -7.92 7.65
C LYS A 126 -16.01 -8.80 6.41
N ASN A 127 -15.86 -10.10 6.61
CA ASN A 127 -16.17 -11.12 5.60
C ASN A 127 -15.36 -11.00 4.30
N ILE A 128 -14.04 -10.92 4.41
CA ILE A 128 -13.16 -10.98 3.24
C ILE A 128 -13.31 -12.32 2.54
N PRO A 129 -13.42 -12.35 1.20
CA PRO A 129 -13.55 -13.59 0.45
C PRO A 129 -12.39 -14.56 0.68
N LEU A 130 -12.71 -15.85 0.74
CA LEU A 130 -11.74 -16.94 0.83
C LEU A 130 -11.69 -17.70 -0.48
N GLN A 131 -10.59 -18.41 -0.74
CA GLN A 131 -10.39 -19.31 -1.88
C GLN A 131 -10.58 -18.66 -3.26
N LYS A 132 -10.33 -17.34 -3.33
CA LYS A 132 -10.27 -16.59 -4.58
C LYS A 132 -9.26 -15.47 -4.47
N TRP A 133 -8.71 -15.03 -5.58
CA TRP A 133 -7.94 -13.80 -5.65
C TRP A 133 -8.84 -12.62 -5.34
N THR A 134 -8.43 -11.81 -4.40
CA THR A 134 -9.16 -10.62 -3.96
C THR A 134 -8.20 -9.44 -3.94
N ASN A 135 -8.56 -8.38 -4.62
CA ASN A 135 -7.83 -7.12 -4.54
C ASN A 135 -8.30 -6.34 -3.30
N VAL A 136 -7.35 -5.95 -2.49
CA VAL A 136 -7.54 -5.01 -1.38
C VAL A 136 -6.82 -3.72 -1.74
N LEU A 137 -7.56 -2.64 -1.89
CA LEU A 137 -7.02 -1.31 -2.09
C LEU A 137 -7.43 -0.45 -0.90
N MET A 138 -6.47 0.20 -0.27
CA MET A 138 -6.71 1.24 0.72
C MET A 138 -6.16 2.57 0.24
N CYS A 139 -6.91 3.65 0.45
CA CYS A 139 -6.47 5.01 0.13
C CYS A 139 -6.71 5.92 1.32
N THR A 140 -5.74 6.76 1.61
CA THR A 140 -5.90 7.87 2.57
C THR A 140 -6.01 9.17 1.80
N MET A 141 -6.99 10.00 2.18
CA MET A 141 -7.18 11.36 1.66
C MET A 141 -7.50 12.27 2.85
N GLY A 142 -6.50 13.03 3.31
CA GLY A 142 -6.61 13.85 4.49
C GLY A 142 -6.97 13.03 5.73
N ARG A 143 -8.25 13.08 6.15
CA ARG A 143 -8.78 12.32 7.31
C ARG A 143 -9.68 11.17 6.91
N SER A 144 -9.82 10.87 5.63
CA SER A 144 -10.59 9.72 5.15
C SER A 144 -9.66 8.54 4.89
N LEU A 145 -10.08 7.36 5.32
CA LEU A 145 -9.46 6.09 4.97
C LEU A 145 -10.51 5.24 4.24
N ASP A 146 -10.35 5.12 2.93
CA ASP A 146 -11.24 4.37 2.06
C ASP A 146 -10.67 2.98 1.76
N VAL A 147 -11.52 1.97 1.87
CA VAL A 147 -11.16 0.57 1.63
C VAL A 147 -12.02 0.02 0.51
N TYR A 148 -11.35 -0.51 -0.52
CA TYR A 148 -11.99 -1.14 -1.66
C TYR A 148 -11.64 -2.62 -1.70
N ILE A 149 -12.63 -3.45 -2.03
CA ILE A 149 -12.45 -4.87 -2.31
C ILE A 149 -12.89 -5.13 -3.75
N ASP A 150 -12.00 -5.70 -4.56
CA ASP A 150 -12.22 -5.96 -5.99
C ASP A 150 -12.74 -4.70 -6.73
N GLY A 151 -12.16 -3.54 -6.45
CA GLY A 151 -12.51 -2.24 -7.03
C GLY A 151 -13.79 -1.59 -6.50
N LYS A 152 -14.52 -2.23 -5.56
CA LYS A 152 -15.73 -1.70 -4.96
C LYS A 152 -15.42 -1.08 -3.61
N LEU A 153 -15.85 0.17 -3.37
CA LEU A 153 -15.77 0.81 -2.06
C LEU A 153 -16.64 0.05 -1.06
N VAL A 154 -16.03 -0.56 -0.05
CA VAL A 154 -16.73 -1.35 0.98
C VAL A 154 -16.77 -0.65 2.32
N LYS A 155 -15.85 0.26 2.57
CA LYS A 155 -15.81 1.02 3.81
C LYS A 155 -15.06 2.33 3.67
N THR A 156 -15.59 3.37 4.31
CA THR A 156 -14.90 4.63 4.60
C THR A 156 -14.81 4.77 6.11
N CYS A 157 -13.62 5.00 6.64
CA CYS A 157 -13.37 5.29 8.04
C CYS A 157 -12.88 6.72 8.20
N LEU A 158 -13.51 7.50 9.07
CA LEU A 158 -13.04 8.84 9.41
C LEU A 158 -11.95 8.73 10.48
N LEU A 159 -10.75 9.16 10.14
CA LEU A 159 -9.62 9.18 11.06
C LEU A 159 -9.73 10.34 12.05
N PRO A 160 -9.28 10.18 13.30
CA PRO A 160 -9.29 11.25 14.29
C PRO A 160 -8.38 12.42 13.91
N GLY A 161 -7.36 12.19 13.10
CA GLY A 161 -6.42 13.18 12.58
C GLY A 161 -5.93 12.82 11.19
N VAL A 162 -4.99 13.58 10.65
CA VAL A 162 -4.35 13.28 9.37
C VAL A 162 -3.50 12.01 9.51
N ALA A 163 -3.56 11.13 8.53
CA ALA A 163 -2.76 9.90 8.51
C ALA A 163 -1.26 10.21 8.58
N LYS A 164 -0.53 9.48 9.41
CA LYS A 164 0.92 9.55 9.43
C LYS A 164 1.52 8.75 8.30
N MET A 165 2.52 9.31 7.66
CA MET A 165 3.36 8.63 6.71
C MET A 165 4.83 8.89 7.07
N ASP A 166 5.63 7.84 7.14
CA ASP A 166 7.08 7.97 7.27
C ASP A 166 7.75 7.49 5.99
N PRO A 167 8.31 8.40 5.17
CA PRO A 167 8.96 8.03 3.92
C PRO A 167 10.20 7.16 4.12
N LYS A 168 10.80 7.16 5.32
CA LYS A 168 11.99 6.37 5.65
C LYS A 168 11.67 4.98 6.19
N ALA A 169 10.40 4.70 6.52
CA ALA A 169 10.02 3.40 7.04
C ALA A 169 10.00 2.33 5.94
N PRO A 170 10.62 1.16 6.13
CA PRO A 170 10.54 0.06 5.18
C PRO A 170 9.12 -0.51 5.13
N LEU A 171 8.77 -1.09 3.98
CA LEU A 171 7.53 -1.82 3.82
C LEU A 171 7.80 -3.31 3.94
N GLN A 172 7.16 -3.96 4.90
CA GLN A 172 7.26 -5.39 5.12
C GLN A 172 5.99 -6.10 4.65
N LEU A 173 6.17 -7.13 3.84
CA LEU A 173 5.09 -8.03 3.43
C LEU A 173 5.16 -9.30 4.28
N CYS A 174 4.00 -9.71 4.76
CA CYS A 174 3.83 -10.92 5.56
C CYS A 174 4.84 -11.04 6.71
N PRO A 175 5.07 -9.97 7.51
CA PRO A 175 5.96 -10.06 8.65
C PRO A 175 5.46 -11.12 9.64
N ASP A 176 6.38 -11.67 10.40
CA ASP A 176 6.11 -12.69 11.42
C ASP A 176 5.51 -14.00 10.84
N GLY A 177 5.71 -14.25 9.53
CA GLY A 177 5.21 -15.45 8.84
C GLY A 177 3.75 -15.34 8.40
N GLY A 178 3.30 -14.13 8.09
CA GLY A 178 1.96 -13.86 7.54
C GLY A 178 0.83 -13.81 8.55
#